data_ae6895bc8adb57ada65ea32aaa228304
#
_entry.id   ae6895bc8adb57ada65ea32aaa228304
#
_cell.length_a   1.000
_cell.length_b   1.000
_cell.length_c   1.000
_cell.angle_alpha   90.00
_cell.angle_beta   90.00
_cell.angle_gamma   90.00
#
_symmetry.space_group_name_H-M   'P 1'
#
loop_
_entity.id
_entity.type
_entity.pdbx_description
1 polymer ?
#
loop_
_entity_poly.entity_id
_entity_poly.type
_entity_poly.pdbx_seq_one_letter_code
_entity_poly.pdbx_strand_id
1 'polypeptide(L)'
;MFRILWLPCLSGAPEHDEPVRFVQMWVLPDVSGIMPAYQQHEIDDDQLDGQLVTIASGMAGHDAAIAIHNRSVALHGARLRLGDELSLPAAPYLHLYVARGRLNIAGLNPEGELAEGDAARFTASTGMRVTAREPAEFLVWEMHAALGG
;
A
#
# COMPACT_ATOMS: atom_id res chain seq x y z
N MET A 1 -0.02 17.72 -1.80
CA MET A 1 -0.73 16.94 -0.78
C MET A 1 -1.66 15.99 -1.51
N PHE A 2 -1.39 14.72 -1.45
CA PHE A 2 -2.21 13.72 -2.12
C PHE A 2 -3.06 13.00 -1.07
N ARG A 3 -4.34 12.88 -1.35
CA ARG A 3 -5.28 12.12 -0.53
C ARG A 3 -5.64 10.89 -1.32
N ILE A 4 -5.17 9.74 -0.87
CA ILE A 4 -5.58 8.46 -1.43
C ILE A 4 -6.83 8.04 -0.68
N LEU A 5 -7.98 8.11 -1.35
CA LEU A 5 -9.22 7.54 -0.88
C LEU A 5 -9.29 6.11 -1.41
N TRP A 6 -9.20 5.16 -0.51
CA TRP A 6 -9.55 3.79 -0.79
C TRP A 6 -11.05 3.63 -0.51
N LEU A 7 -11.84 3.50 -1.56
CA LEU A 7 -13.24 3.11 -1.46
C LEU A 7 -13.32 1.64 -1.86
N PRO A 8 -13.72 0.73 -0.98
CA PRO A 8 -14.19 -0.55 -1.45
C PRO A 8 -15.41 -0.29 -2.34
N CYS A 9 -15.32 -0.73 -3.60
CA CYS A 9 -16.41 -0.57 -4.55
C CYS A 9 -17.59 -1.44 -4.10
N LEU A 10 -18.63 -0.81 -3.60
CA LEU A 10 -19.94 -1.42 -3.47
C LEU A 10 -20.68 -1.13 -4.77
N SER A 11 -20.73 -2.12 -5.65
CA SER A 11 -21.54 -2.08 -6.83
C SER A 11 -23.01 -1.87 -6.48
N GLY A 12 -23.54 -0.71 -6.83
CA GLY A 12 -24.92 -0.51 -7.14
C GLY A 12 -25.92 -0.39 -5.99
N ALA A 13 -25.86 0.69 -5.19
CA ALA A 13 -27.04 1.21 -4.53
C ALA A 13 -26.94 2.72 -4.31
N PRO A 14 -27.98 3.48 -4.57
CA PRO A 14 -28.07 4.86 -4.15
C PRO A 14 -28.45 4.92 -2.67
N GLU A 15 -27.84 5.86 -1.97
CA GLU A 15 -28.11 6.25 -0.58
C GLU A 15 -27.56 5.33 0.52
N HIS A 16 -26.66 5.83 1.25
CA HIS A 16 -25.46 5.30 1.86
C HIS A 16 -25.51 5.52 3.36
N ASP A 17 -25.96 4.51 4.09
CA ASP A 17 -25.76 4.39 5.54
C ASP A 17 -24.61 3.43 5.90
N GLU A 18 -23.79 3.03 4.92
CA GLU A 18 -22.65 2.15 5.20
C GLU A 18 -21.40 2.95 5.56
N PRO A 19 -20.68 2.56 6.63
CA PRO A 19 -19.47 3.25 7.03
C PRO A 19 -18.38 3.09 5.97
N VAL A 20 -17.85 4.22 5.50
CA VAL A 20 -16.70 4.24 4.59
C VAL A 20 -15.42 4.07 5.40
N ARG A 21 -14.61 3.08 5.04
CA ARG A 21 -13.25 2.94 5.54
C ARG A 21 -12.29 3.63 4.58
N PHE A 22 -11.39 4.44 5.11
CA PHE A 22 -10.34 5.08 4.32
C PHE A 22 -9.01 5.08 5.06
N VAL A 23 -7.92 5.01 4.30
CA VAL A 23 -6.56 5.22 4.80
C VAL A 23 -6.06 6.52 4.21
N GLN A 24 -5.66 7.45 5.06
CA GLN A 24 -5.07 8.72 4.64
C GLN A 24 -3.57 8.67 4.87
N MET A 25 -2.81 8.88 3.80
CA MET A 25 -1.36 8.88 3.83
C MET A 25 -0.82 10.18 3.27
N TRP A 26 0.33 10.59 3.79
CA TRP A 26 1.03 11.81 3.38
C TRP A 26 2.38 11.44 2.81
N VAL A 27 2.69 11.97 1.64
CA VAL A 27 4.02 11.87 1.05
C VAL A 27 4.48 13.26 0.65
N LEU A 28 5.71 13.62 1.01
CA LEU A 28 6.29 14.91 0.62
C LEU A 28 6.74 14.84 -0.83
N PRO A 29 6.44 15.85 -1.64
CA PRO A 29 7.03 15.96 -2.97
C PRO A 29 8.54 16.24 -2.85
N ASP A 30 9.31 15.76 -3.82
CA ASP A 30 10.75 16.05 -3.92
C ASP A 30 11.07 17.36 -4.63
N VAL A 31 10.04 18.04 -5.13
CA VAL A 31 10.12 19.35 -5.77
C VAL A 31 9.15 20.31 -5.08
N SER A 32 9.65 21.48 -4.68
CA SER A 32 8.83 22.54 -4.08
C SER A 32 8.14 23.39 -5.16
N GLY A 33 7.01 24.02 -4.80
CA GLY A 33 6.30 24.95 -5.68
C GLY A 33 5.49 24.31 -6.79
N ILE A 34 5.19 23.01 -6.69
CA ILE A 34 4.35 22.30 -7.65
C ILE A 34 2.89 22.74 -7.49
N MET A 35 2.22 22.99 -8.60
CA MET A 35 0.78 23.25 -8.61
C MET A 35 0.03 22.09 -8.00
N PRO A 36 -0.93 22.33 -7.09
CA PRO A 36 -1.78 21.28 -6.57
C PRO A 36 -2.51 20.56 -7.69
N ALA A 37 -2.47 19.24 -7.65
CA ALA A 37 -3.19 18.37 -8.58
C ALA A 37 -4.07 17.38 -7.81
N TYR A 38 -5.16 16.98 -8.43
CA TYR A 38 -6.05 15.94 -7.93
C TYR A 38 -6.13 14.82 -8.95
N GLN A 39 -5.95 13.60 -8.48
CA GLN A 39 -6.16 12.40 -9.28
C GLN A 39 -7.01 11.42 -8.48
N GLN A 40 -7.91 10.75 -9.16
CA GLN A 40 -8.72 9.68 -8.59
C GLN A 40 -8.69 8.52 -9.57
N HIS A 41 -8.52 7.31 -9.04
CA HIS A 41 -8.55 6.08 -9.82
C HIS A 41 -9.24 5.00 -9.01
N GLU A 42 -10.12 4.26 -9.66
CA GLU A 42 -10.75 3.08 -9.10
C GLU A 42 -9.88 1.87 -9.45
N ILE A 43 -9.60 1.04 -8.46
CA ILE A 43 -8.88 -0.22 -8.63
C ILE A 43 -9.88 -1.32 -8.33
N ASP A 44 -10.14 -2.15 -9.32
CA ASP A 44 -11.07 -3.26 -9.18
C ASP A 44 -10.54 -4.30 -8.18
N ASP A 45 -11.45 -4.93 -7.46
CA ASP A 45 -11.12 -5.95 -6.47
C ASP A 45 -10.29 -7.09 -7.05
N ASP A 46 -10.59 -7.51 -8.27
CA ASP A 46 -9.88 -8.57 -8.98
C ASP A 46 -8.41 -8.22 -9.28
N GLN A 47 -8.10 -6.93 -9.43
CA GLN A 47 -6.73 -6.47 -9.66
C GLN A 47 -5.84 -6.63 -8.43
N LEU A 48 -6.42 -6.58 -7.25
CA LEU A 48 -5.72 -6.67 -5.97
C LEU A 48 -5.61 -8.11 -5.45
N ASP A 49 -6.44 -9.01 -5.97
CA ASP A 49 -6.56 -10.38 -5.46
C ASP A 49 -5.31 -11.19 -5.77
N GLY A 50 -4.55 -11.53 -4.73
CA GLY A 50 -3.35 -12.35 -4.81
C GLY A 50 -2.13 -11.68 -5.43
N GLN A 51 -2.17 -10.39 -5.70
CA GLN A 51 -1.06 -9.69 -6.34
C GLN A 51 -0.83 -8.28 -5.77
N LEU A 52 0.40 -7.80 -5.93
CA LEU A 52 0.78 -6.46 -5.53
C LEU A 52 0.55 -5.48 -6.69
N VAL A 53 -0.33 -4.52 -6.48
CA VAL A 53 -0.67 -3.48 -7.46
C VAL A 53 -0.05 -2.16 -7.07
N THR A 54 0.61 -1.48 -8.00
CA THR A 54 1.14 -0.14 -7.77
C THR A 54 0.01 0.89 -7.86
N ILE A 55 -0.39 1.40 -6.70
CA ILE A 55 -1.48 2.37 -6.56
C ILE A 55 -1.00 3.77 -6.93
N ALA A 56 0.13 4.18 -6.38
CA ALA A 56 0.71 5.49 -6.62
C ALA A 56 2.23 5.41 -6.71
N SER A 57 2.83 6.10 -7.66
CA SER A 57 4.29 6.13 -7.80
C SER A 57 4.76 7.41 -8.49
N GLY A 58 5.94 7.88 -8.08
CA GLY A 58 6.74 8.86 -8.81
C GLY A 58 7.98 8.24 -9.44
N MET A 59 8.20 6.95 -9.26
CA MET A 59 9.37 6.23 -9.77
C MET A 59 9.24 5.96 -11.27
N ALA A 60 10.31 6.18 -12.01
CA ALA A 60 10.34 5.89 -13.44
C ALA A 60 10.17 4.38 -13.69
N GLY A 61 9.36 4.04 -14.68
CA GLY A 61 9.10 2.65 -15.07
C GLY A 61 8.00 1.93 -14.29
N HIS A 62 7.39 2.59 -13.31
CA HIS A 62 6.20 2.07 -12.65
C HIS A 62 4.94 2.47 -13.41
N ASP A 63 4.11 1.49 -13.75
CA ASP A 63 2.75 1.72 -14.23
C ASP A 63 1.83 1.83 -13.00
N ALA A 64 1.62 3.06 -12.55
CA ALA A 64 0.84 3.33 -11.35
C ALA A 64 -0.49 3.98 -11.71
N ALA A 65 -1.54 3.64 -10.95
CA ALA A 65 -2.86 4.23 -11.10
C ALA A 65 -2.83 5.76 -10.87
N ILE A 66 -1.97 6.23 -9.98
CA ILE A 66 -1.82 7.64 -9.62
C ILE A 66 -0.32 8.03 -9.71
N ALA A 67 -0.04 9.12 -10.43
CA ALA A 67 1.28 9.71 -10.45
C ALA A 67 1.49 10.67 -9.26
N ILE A 68 2.60 10.52 -8.55
CA ILE A 68 2.99 11.39 -7.45
C ILE A 68 4.34 12.05 -7.72
N HIS A 69 4.55 13.24 -7.15
CA HIS A 69 5.78 14.02 -7.35
C HIS A 69 6.85 13.67 -6.30
N ASN A 70 7.17 12.39 -6.21
CA ASN A 70 8.32 11.90 -5.46
C ASN A 70 8.91 10.71 -6.20
N ARG A 71 10.06 10.92 -6.86
CA ARG A 71 10.72 9.94 -7.73
C ARG A 71 11.35 8.75 -7.00
N SER A 72 11.29 8.73 -5.68
CA SER A 72 11.94 7.70 -4.85
C SER A 72 10.94 6.83 -4.10
N VAL A 73 9.64 7.00 -4.33
CA VAL A 73 8.62 6.26 -3.59
C VAL A 73 7.52 5.70 -4.49
N ALA A 74 7.02 4.54 -4.08
CA ALA A 74 5.82 3.92 -4.63
C ALA A 74 4.95 3.36 -3.52
N LEU A 75 3.64 3.46 -3.68
CA LEU A 75 2.64 2.82 -2.83
C LEU A 75 2.03 1.65 -3.57
N HIS A 76 2.06 0.50 -2.93
CA HIS A 76 1.43 -0.72 -3.43
C HIS A 76 0.33 -1.17 -2.49
N GLY A 77 -0.65 -1.89 -3.03
CA GLY A 77 -1.69 -2.56 -2.28
C GLY A 77 -1.91 -3.97 -2.76
N ALA A 78 -2.42 -4.83 -1.87
CA ALA A 78 -2.80 -6.20 -2.19
C ALA A 78 -3.93 -6.68 -1.30
N ARG A 79 -4.71 -7.63 -1.81
CA ARG A 79 -5.63 -8.48 -1.05
C ARG A 79 -5.17 -9.91 -1.12
N LEU A 80 -5.21 -10.57 0.00
CA LEU A 80 -4.83 -11.98 0.13
C LEU A 80 -5.97 -12.76 0.78
N ARG A 81 -6.21 -13.94 0.27
CA ARG A 81 -7.07 -14.94 0.91
C ARG A 81 -6.27 -15.67 1.99
N LEU A 82 -6.96 -16.34 2.89
CA LEU A 82 -6.32 -17.20 3.89
C LEU A 82 -5.32 -18.16 3.22
N GLY A 83 -4.08 -18.09 3.66
CA GLY A 83 -2.99 -18.95 3.19
C GLY A 83 -2.24 -18.44 1.97
N ASP A 84 -2.72 -17.39 1.31
CA ASP A 84 -1.99 -16.79 0.19
C ASP A 84 -0.67 -16.20 0.66
N GLU A 85 0.32 -16.29 -0.23
CA GLU A 85 1.66 -15.73 0.00
C GLU A 85 2.02 -14.73 -1.09
N LEU A 86 2.70 -13.67 -0.70
CA LEU A 86 3.19 -12.64 -1.59
C LEU A 86 4.58 -12.17 -1.18
N SER A 87 5.45 -11.87 -2.15
CA SER A 87 6.74 -11.24 -1.88
C SER A 87 6.61 -9.72 -1.93
N LEU A 88 7.14 -9.06 -0.89
CA LEU A 88 7.25 -7.60 -0.85
C LEU A 88 8.39 -7.14 -1.78
N PRO A 89 8.39 -5.87 -2.23
CA PRO A 89 9.48 -5.32 -3.01
C PRO A 89 10.83 -5.40 -2.27
N ALA A 90 11.90 -5.55 -3.02
CA ALA A 90 13.24 -5.35 -2.49
C ALA A 90 13.57 -3.86 -2.53
N ALA A 91 13.73 -3.24 -1.38
CA ALA A 91 13.97 -1.81 -1.27
C ALA A 91 14.79 -1.46 -0.02
N PRO A 92 15.50 -0.32 -0.02
CA PRO A 92 16.20 0.16 1.17
C PRO A 92 15.29 0.37 2.37
N TYR A 93 14.05 0.83 2.13
CA TYR A 93 13.06 1.06 3.17
C TYR A 93 11.68 0.62 2.71
N LEU A 94 10.97 -0.09 3.59
CA LEU A 94 9.55 -0.40 3.41
C LEU A 94 8.76 0.04 4.64
N HIS A 95 7.53 0.47 4.41
CA HIS A 95 6.54 0.70 5.46
C HIS A 95 5.26 -0.03 5.06
N LEU A 96 4.95 -1.10 5.77
CA LEU A 96 3.75 -1.90 5.58
C LEU A 96 2.69 -1.50 6.61
N TYR A 97 1.44 -1.41 6.18
CA TYR A 97 0.27 -1.14 7.02
C TYR A 97 -0.82 -2.16 6.71
N VAL A 98 -1.35 -2.83 7.73
CA VAL A 98 -2.45 -3.79 7.60
C VAL A 98 -3.77 -3.04 7.72
N ALA A 99 -4.46 -2.90 6.59
CA ALA A 99 -5.76 -2.22 6.53
C ALA A 99 -6.91 -3.14 6.98
N ARG A 100 -6.77 -4.45 6.83
CA ARG A 100 -7.74 -5.47 7.23
C ARG A 100 -7.07 -6.81 7.42
N GLY A 101 -7.59 -7.61 8.37
CA GLY A 101 -7.17 -9.00 8.55
C GLY A 101 -5.84 -9.15 9.28
N ARG A 102 -5.14 -10.25 8.97
CA ARG A 102 -3.90 -10.64 9.62
C ARG A 102 -2.87 -11.16 8.64
N LEU A 103 -1.63 -10.73 8.82
CA LEU A 103 -0.47 -11.16 8.04
C LEU A 103 0.60 -11.75 8.95
N ASN A 104 1.33 -12.74 8.45
CA ASN A 104 2.60 -13.16 9.01
C ASN A 104 3.71 -12.75 8.05
N ILE A 105 4.81 -12.21 8.59
CA ILE A 105 5.97 -11.80 7.79
C ILE A 105 7.13 -12.72 8.11
N ALA A 106 7.65 -13.41 7.08
CA ALA A 106 8.79 -14.30 7.22
C ALA A 106 10.04 -13.53 7.66
N GLY A 107 10.73 -14.06 8.68
CA GLY A 107 11.96 -13.46 9.20
C GLY A 107 11.78 -12.46 10.33
N LEU A 108 10.56 -12.12 10.73
CA LEU A 108 10.30 -11.43 11.99
C LEU A 108 10.10 -12.45 13.12
N ASN A 109 10.95 -12.40 14.12
CA ASN A 109 10.98 -13.33 15.27
C ASN A 109 9.98 -12.96 16.36
N PRO A 110 9.58 -13.95 17.13
CA PRO A 110 8.98 -15.25 16.80
C PRO A 110 7.54 -15.10 16.39
N GLU A 111 7.01 -13.88 16.40
CA GLU A 111 5.64 -13.51 16.24
C GLU A 111 5.49 -12.45 15.14
N GLY A 112 6.05 -12.71 13.96
CA GLY A 112 5.93 -11.82 12.80
C GLY A 112 4.49 -11.58 12.32
N GLU A 113 3.51 -11.72 13.23
CA GLU A 113 2.10 -11.51 12.96
C GLU A 113 1.73 -10.04 13.16
N LEU A 114 1.07 -9.48 12.16
CA LEU A 114 0.49 -8.15 12.16
C LEU A 114 -1.02 -8.26 11.98
N ALA A 115 -1.76 -7.58 12.83
CA ALA A 115 -3.23 -7.50 12.78
C ALA A 115 -3.70 -6.18 12.14
N GLU A 116 -4.99 -6.07 11.89
CA GLU A 116 -5.62 -4.84 11.40
C GLU A 116 -5.21 -3.63 12.25
N GLY A 117 -4.73 -2.57 11.60
CA GLY A 117 -4.23 -1.36 12.23
C GLY A 117 -2.75 -1.37 12.56
N ASP A 118 -2.09 -2.53 12.51
CA ASP A 118 -0.65 -2.62 12.75
C ASP A 118 0.16 -2.12 11.55
N ALA A 119 1.36 -1.63 11.85
CA ALA A 119 2.33 -1.24 10.85
C ALA A 119 3.72 -1.77 11.19
N ALA A 120 4.50 -2.09 10.16
CA ALA A 120 5.88 -2.51 10.28
C ALA A 120 6.78 -1.71 9.34
N ARG A 121 7.99 -1.42 9.81
CA ARG A 121 9.03 -0.74 9.02
C ARG A 121 10.22 -1.66 8.85
N PHE A 122 10.73 -1.70 7.63
CA PHE A 122 11.87 -2.53 7.29
C PHE A 122 12.96 -1.69 6.65
N THR A 123 14.19 -2.03 6.97
CA THR A 123 15.39 -1.50 6.33
C THR A 123 16.10 -2.62 5.60
N ALA A 124 16.66 -2.33 4.43
CA ALA A 124 17.35 -3.30 3.58
C ALA A 124 16.51 -4.55 3.26
N SER A 125 15.25 -4.34 2.87
CA SER A 125 14.36 -5.43 2.47
C SER A 125 14.89 -6.12 1.22
N THR A 126 14.99 -7.44 1.28
CA THR A 126 15.45 -8.30 0.19
C THR A 126 14.31 -9.09 -0.47
N GLY A 127 13.09 -8.60 -0.38
CA GLY A 127 11.92 -9.31 -0.91
C GLY A 127 11.31 -10.27 0.12
N MET A 128 11.03 -9.77 1.31
CA MET A 128 10.39 -10.57 2.37
C MET A 128 9.03 -11.09 1.92
N ARG A 129 8.69 -12.28 2.42
CA ARG A 129 7.40 -12.92 2.13
C ARG A 129 6.39 -12.61 3.22
N VAL A 130 5.19 -12.25 2.81
CA VAL A 130 4.02 -12.16 3.67
C VAL A 130 3.06 -13.30 3.38
N THR A 131 2.44 -13.83 4.43
CA THR A 131 1.43 -14.90 4.35
C THR A 131 0.17 -14.45 5.07
N ALA A 132 -0.98 -14.54 4.43
CA ALA A 132 -2.25 -14.20 5.05
C ALA A 132 -2.70 -15.28 6.05
N ARG A 133 -2.98 -14.88 7.29
CA ARG A 133 -3.52 -15.75 8.35
C ARG A 133 -5.04 -15.74 8.42
N GLU A 134 -5.64 -14.77 7.79
CA GLU A 134 -7.06 -14.62 7.49
C GLU A 134 -7.17 -13.74 6.23
N PRO A 135 -8.35 -13.59 5.61
CA PRO A 135 -8.49 -12.66 4.49
C PRO A 135 -7.96 -11.28 4.88
N ALA A 136 -6.96 -10.80 4.17
CA ALA A 136 -6.20 -9.63 4.55
C ALA A 136 -6.07 -8.63 3.41
N GLU A 137 -5.98 -7.35 3.78
CA GLU A 137 -5.71 -6.24 2.89
C GLU A 137 -4.61 -5.38 3.50
N PHE A 138 -3.61 -5.05 2.71
CA PHE A 138 -2.48 -4.25 3.19
C PHE A 138 -1.96 -3.28 2.15
N LEU A 139 -1.30 -2.25 2.64
CA LEU A 139 -0.60 -1.25 1.86
C LEU A 139 0.88 -1.30 2.20
N VAL A 140 1.74 -1.08 1.22
CA VAL A 140 3.18 -1.00 1.44
C VAL A 140 3.79 0.17 0.66
N TRP A 141 4.47 1.05 1.38
CA TRP A 141 5.36 2.04 0.79
C TRP A 141 6.71 1.42 0.50
N GLU A 142 7.12 1.51 -0.74
CA GLU A 142 8.48 1.24 -1.21
C GLU A 142 9.22 2.56 -1.32
N MET A 143 10.37 2.67 -0.64
CA MET A 143 11.12 3.94 -0.56
C MET A 143 12.61 3.69 -0.83
N HIS A 144 13.16 4.45 -1.77
CA HIS A 144 14.55 4.36 -2.22
C HIS A 144 15.43 5.53 -1.78
N ALA A 145 14.86 6.52 -1.09
CA ALA A 145 15.59 7.60 -0.44
C ALA A 145 15.19 7.72 1.02
N ALA A 146 16.15 8.05 1.89
CA ALA A 146 15.86 8.43 3.26
C ALA A 146 15.21 9.82 3.30
N LEU A 147 14.28 10.04 4.24
CA LEU A 147 13.75 11.37 4.52
C LEU A 147 14.90 12.25 5.04
N GLY A 148 15.25 13.31 4.33
CA GLY A 148 16.22 14.31 4.78
C GLY A 148 17.65 14.15 4.25
N GLY A 149 17.80 13.46 3.14
CA GLY A 149 19.05 13.48 2.38
C GLY A 149 19.04 14.51 1.26
#